data_4877c9389b6045fc1cc1e27f793da645
#
_entry.id   4877c9389b6045fc1cc1e27f793da645
#
_cell.length_a   1.000
_cell.length_b   1.000
_cell.length_c   1.000
_cell.angle_alpha   90.00
_cell.angle_beta   90.00
_cell.angle_gamma   90.00
#
_symmetry.space_group_name_H-M   'P 1'
#
loop_
_entity.id
_entity.type
_entity.pdbx_description
1 polymer ?
#
loop_
_entity_poly.entity_id
_entity_poly.type
_entity_poly.pdbx_seq_one_letter_code
_entity_poly.pdbx_strand_id
1 'polypeptide(L)'
;MKKGNYVKLIVSILLFPMCSLMANVYHTQIFDTDIHTLRVYNPNQKPYYPVVDLHVNEYVELSFDDLHPSFRLFSYKIIHCNADWTVSNATEIEYAEGFSTGNIEDSSPSINTYVPYTHHSIRFPNENVRFKQSGNYAIVIYTNNDEQQVALTARVYVSENSITINGTVSGITDIDYKKEHQQLSIDIIPNNFTIHNPYRDIKVIVQQNQRMDNEVSNVVPSIVQGNKISYINERKLIFAAGNEFRNFDLSATRILSRRIEDISFVQTQYHALLYPDEIRKKAWYTQDYDINGRIIVNIQGTTENDTEADYFFVHFSLPSTLLPEDVYLLGQFNHYHMDSSSIMKYNYEKRC
;
A
#
# COMPACT_ATOMS: atom_id res chain seq x y z
N MET A 1 -81.73 10.18 0.69
CA MET A 1 -80.44 9.48 0.47
C MET A 1 -79.39 10.49 -0.01
N LYS A 2 -78.46 10.88 0.87
CA LYS A 2 -77.36 11.79 0.52
C LYS A 2 -76.10 10.94 0.21
N LYS A 3 -75.62 11.06 -1.02
CA LYS A 3 -74.34 10.45 -1.43
C LYS A 3 -73.19 11.30 -0.91
N GLY A 4 -72.36 10.73 -0.02
CA GLY A 4 -71.11 11.35 0.44
C GLY A 4 -70.01 11.13 -0.58
N ASN A 5 -69.40 12.23 -1.02
CA ASN A 5 -68.18 12.23 -1.85
C ASN A 5 -66.95 12.03 -0.97
N TYR A 6 -66.28 10.91 -1.13
CA TYR A 6 -64.94 10.69 -0.51
C TYR A 6 -63.87 11.20 -1.45
N VAL A 7 -63.13 12.22 -1.04
CA VAL A 7 -61.93 12.70 -1.69
C VAL A 7 -60.78 11.81 -1.22
N LYS A 8 -60.22 11.01 -2.14
CA LYS A 8 -58.98 10.25 -1.88
C LYS A 8 -57.77 11.16 -2.07
N LEU A 9 -57.12 11.52 -0.96
CA LEU A 9 -55.85 12.22 -0.97
C LEU A 9 -54.73 11.20 -1.30
N ILE A 10 -54.15 11.27 -2.50
CA ILE A 10 -53.00 10.47 -2.88
C ILE A 10 -51.77 11.28 -2.43
N VAL A 11 -51.16 10.86 -1.34
CA VAL A 11 -49.81 11.37 -0.93
C VAL A 11 -48.79 10.59 -1.71
N SER A 12 -48.22 11.21 -2.78
CA SER A 12 -47.07 10.69 -3.50
C SER A 12 -45.82 10.97 -2.68
N ILE A 13 -45.28 9.95 -1.99
CA ILE A 13 -43.97 10.01 -1.35
C ILE A 13 -42.91 9.87 -2.46
N LEU A 14 -42.32 10.98 -2.87
CA LEU A 14 -41.11 11.01 -3.69
C LEU A 14 -39.96 10.48 -2.82
N LEU A 15 -39.68 9.19 -2.96
CA LEU A 15 -38.43 8.61 -2.50
C LEU A 15 -37.31 9.16 -3.41
N PHE A 16 -36.67 10.23 -2.97
CA PHE A 16 -35.35 10.59 -3.50
C PHE A 16 -34.39 9.46 -3.10
N PRO A 17 -33.70 8.83 -4.06
CA PRO A 17 -32.59 7.98 -3.70
C PRO A 17 -31.56 8.89 -3.02
N MET A 18 -31.37 8.72 -1.72
CA MET A 18 -30.21 9.24 -1.03
C MET A 18 -28.98 8.51 -1.63
N CYS A 19 -28.45 9.08 -2.70
CA CYS A 19 -27.13 8.71 -3.18
C CYS A 19 -26.18 9.14 -2.04
N SER A 20 -25.82 8.20 -1.19
CA SER A 20 -24.75 8.41 -0.23
C SER A 20 -23.52 8.70 -1.09
N LEU A 21 -23.09 9.96 -1.10
CA LEU A 21 -21.76 10.34 -1.52
C LEU A 21 -20.78 9.60 -0.56
N MET A 22 -20.43 8.37 -0.93
CA MET A 22 -19.28 7.73 -0.33
C MET A 22 -18.10 8.61 -0.70
N ALA A 23 -17.52 9.29 0.28
CA ALA A 23 -16.29 10.03 0.06
C ALA A 23 -15.27 9.02 -0.47
N ASN A 24 -14.69 9.31 -1.65
CA ASN A 24 -13.65 8.45 -2.23
C ASN A 24 -12.46 8.43 -1.27
N VAL A 25 -12.19 7.27 -0.70
CA VAL A 25 -11.01 7.01 0.12
C VAL A 25 -9.92 6.50 -0.81
N TYR A 26 -8.82 7.23 -0.93
CA TYR A 26 -7.72 6.82 -1.80
C TYR A 26 -6.90 5.69 -1.17
N HIS A 27 -6.56 4.70 -1.97
CA HIS A 27 -5.64 3.60 -1.63
C HIS A 27 -4.51 3.52 -2.65
N THR A 28 -3.39 2.93 -2.28
CA THR A 28 -2.40 2.53 -3.29
C THR A 28 -2.95 1.30 -4.01
N GLN A 29 -3.32 1.48 -5.28
CA GLN A 29 -4.04 0.45 -6.05
C GLN A 29 -3.83 0.66 -7.55
N ILE A 30 -3.78 -0.44 -8.28
CA ILE A 30 -3.79 -0.49 -9.75
C ILE A 30 -5.20 -0.83 -10.21
N PHE A 31 -5.72 -0.10 -11.19
CA PHE A 31 -7.04 -0.32 -11.78
C PHE A 31 -6.94 -0.86 -13.21
N ASP A 32 -5.86 -0.53 -13.92
CA ASP A 32 -5.61 -0.96 -15.30
C ASP A 32 -4.85 -2.29 -15.29
N THR A 33 -5.36 -3.31 -15.99
CA THR A 33 -4.80 -4.66 -16.01
C THR A 33 -3.44 -4.78 -16.70
N ASP A 34 -3.09 -3.80 -17.53
CA ASP A 34 -1.80 -3.77 -18.22
C ASP A 34 -0.71 -3.08 -17.38
N ILE A 35 -1.06 -2.46 -16.26
CA ILE A 35 -0.11 -1.82 -15.34
C ILE A 35 0.38 -2.81 -14.29
N HIS A 36 1.69 -2.88 -14.13
CA HIS A 36 2.36 -3.76 -13.18
C HIS A 36 3.47 -3.03 -12.42
N THR A 37 4.05 -3.70 -11.44
CA THR A 37 5.25 -3.28 -10.69
C THR A 37 5.16 -1.86 -10.11
N LEU A 38 3.96 -1.45 -9.62
CA LEU A 38 3.83 -0.15 -8.97
C LEU A 38 4.72 -0.07 -7.72
N ARG A 39 5.66 0.88 -7.73
CA ARG A 39 6.53 1.19 -6.61
C ARG A 39 6.39 2.67 -6.24
N VAL A 40 6.26 2.94 -4.95
CA VAL A 40 6.21 4.30 -4.41
C VAL A 40 7.10 4.34 -3.18
N TYR A 41 8.19 5.07 -3.25
CA TYR A 41 9.20 5.05 -2.19
C TYR A 41 10.08 6.30 -2.19
N ASN A 42 10.66 6.61 -1.02
CA ASN A 42 11.73 7.60 -0.91
C ASN A 42 13.09 6.90 -1.00
N PRO A 43 13.89 7.12 -2.04
CA PRO A 43 15.17 6.44 -2.21
C PRO A 43 16.23 6.85 -1.19
N ASN A 44 16.04 7.99 -0.52
CA ASN A 44 17.01 8.52 0.46
C ASN A 44 16.79 7.94 1.88
N GLN A 45 15.70 7.21 2.11
CA GLN A 45 15.34 6.66 3.41
C GLN A 45 15.29 5.12 3.37
N LYS A 46 15.82 4.49 4.41
CA LYS A 46 15.67 3.05 4.63
C LYS A 46 14.96 2.81 5.96
N PRO A 47 13.93 1.99 5.98
CA PRO A 47 13.28 1.28 4.86
C PRO A 47 12.56 2.27 3.93
N TYR A 48 12.52 1.97 2.66
CA TYR A 48 12.04 2.82 1.56
C TYR A 48 10.52 3.14 1.66
N TYR A 49 10.13 4.03 2.57
CA TYR A 49 8.74 4.45 2.75
C TYR A 49 8.38 5.60 1.79
N PRO A 50 7.13 5.74 1.38
CA PRO A 50 6.69 6.86 0.53
C PRO A 50 6.47 8.13 1.36
N VAL A 51 7.47 8.52 2.14
CA VAL A 51 7.44 9.67 3.04
C VAL A 51 8.51 10.66 2.63
N VAL A 52 8.17 11.93 2.53
CA VAL A 52 9.11 13.04 2.37
C VAL A 52 8.94 14.03 3.52
N ASP A 53 10.04 14.65 3.95
CA ASP A 53 10.00 15.77 4.88
C ASP A 53 9.80 17.08 4.07
N LEU A 54 8.82 17.90 4.49
CA LEU A 54 8.49 19.15 3.82
C LEU A 54 9.67 20.15 3.75
N HIS A 55 10.58 20.06 4.72
CA HIS A 55 11.70 21.00 4.88
C HIS A 55 13.05 20.46 4.40
N VAL A 56 13.07 19.21 3.91
CA VAL A 56 14.28 18.56 3.40
C VAL A 56 14.18 18.40 1.88
N ASN A 57 15.28 18.62 1.18
CA ASN A 57 15.33 18.43 -0.27
C ASN A 57 15.44 16.93 -0.59
N GLU A 58 14.33 16.24 -0.49
CA GLU A 58 14.16 14.83 -0.84
C GLU A 58 12.90 14.63 -1.68
N TYR A 59 12.73 13.45 -2.26
CA TYR A 59 11.61 13.15 -3.12
C TYR A 59 11.09 11.73 -2.90
N VAL A 60 9.84 11.52 -3.26
CA VAL A 60 9.25 10.21 -3.48
C VAL A 60 9.32 9.90 -4.97
N GLU A 61 9.77 8.70 -5.32
CA GLU A 61 9.69 8.19 -6.68
C GLU A 61 8.48 7.26 -6.79
N LEU A 62 7.66 7.51 -7.80
CA LEU A 62 6.57 6.65 -8.23
C LEU A 62 6.97 6.07 -9.59
N SER A 63 7.01 4.75 -9.69
CA SER A 63 7.31 4.07 -10.94
C SER A 63 6.38 2.87 -11.15
N PHE A 64 6.13 2.55 -12.41
CA PHE A 64 5.31 1.42 -12.83
C PHE A 64 5.67 1.00 -14.25
N ASP A 65 5.31 -0.23 -14.60
CA ASP A 65 5.51 -0.79 -15.93
C ASP A 65 4.17 -0.92 -16.65
N ASP A 66 4.12 -0.46 -17.90
CA ASP A 66 2.99 -0.61 -18.81
C ASP A 66 3.27 -1.74 -19.80
N LEU A 67 2.53 -2.83 -19.70
CA LEU A 67 2.64 -4.01 -20.58
C LEU A 67 1.74 -3.92 -21.82
N HIS A 68 1.04 -2.79 -22.00
CA HIS A 68 0.22 -2.57 -23.17
C HIS A 68 1.08 -2.54 -24.45
N PRO A 69 0.67 -3.21 -25.55
CA PRO A 69 1.50 -3.34 -26.76
C PRO A 69 1.75 -2.02 -27.49
N SER A 70 0.94 -1.00 -27.24
CA SER A 70 1.09 0.34 -27.82
C SER A 70 1.55 1.31 -26.74
N PHE A 71 2.45 2.22 -27.09
CA PHE A 71 2.85 3.28 -26.18
C PHE A 71 1.66 4.13 -25.74
N ARG A 72 1.50 4.37 -24.44
CA ARG A 72 0.46 5.18 -23.86
C ARG A 72 1.05 6.39 -23.13
N LEU A 73 0.32 7.50 -23.15
CA LEU A 73 0.65 8.70 -22.39
C LEU A 73 -0.08 8.66 -21.04
N PHE A 74 0.66 8.95 -19.99
CA PHE A 74 0.12 9.04 -18.65
C PHE A 74 0.22 10.47 -18.13
N SER A 75 -0.82 10.85 -17.41
CA SER A 75 -0.90 12.14 -16.72
C SER A 75 -1.16 11.90 -15.24
N TYR A 76 -0.79 12.87 -14.43
CA TYR A 76 -0.99 12.79 -12.98
C TYR A 76 -1.83 13.94 -12.43
N LYS A 77 -2.44 13.69 -11.29
CA LYS A 77 -3.09 14.68 -10.43
C LYS A 77 -2.71 14.41 -8.98
N ILE A 78 -2.31 15.48 -8.29
CA ILE A 78 -1.99 15.45 -6.86
C ILE A 78 -3.18 15.98 -6.09
N ILE A 79 -3.61 15.24 -5.07
CA ILE A 79 -4.78 15.57 -4.25
C ILE A 79 -4.36 15.50 -2.77
N HIS A 80 -4.56 16.59 -2.04
CA HIS A 80 -4.35 16.60 -0.60
C HIS A 80 -5.52 15.92 0.12
N CYS A 81 -5.22 15.04 1.06
CA CYS A 81 -6.18 14.20 1.77
C CYS A 81 -6.15 14.44 3.28
N ASN A 82 -7.27 14.15 3.91
CA ASN A 82 -7.39 14.03 5.36
C ASN A 82 -6.65 12.78 5.88
N ALA A 83 -6.58 12.64 7.21
CA ALA A 83 -5.96 11.48 7.85
C ALA A 83 -6.63 10.14 7.49
N ASP A 84 -7.88 10.14 7.08
CA ASP A 84 -8.65 8.98 6.62
C ASP A 84 -8.61 8.79 5.09
N TRP A 85 -7.74 9.52 4.39
CA TRP A 85 -7.57 9.50 2.94
C TRP A 85 -8.78 9.98 2.13
N THR A 86 -9.74 10.62 2.74
CA THR A 86 -10.75 11.40 2.02
C THR A 86 -10.14 12.72 1.54
N VAL A 87 -10.67 13.27 0.45
CA VAL A 87 -10.21 14.57 -0.05
C VAL A 87 -10.35 15.63 1.04
N SER A 88 -9.30 16.43 1.24
CA SER A 88 -9.34 17.52 2.22
C SER A 88 -10.10 18.74 1.67
N ASN A 89 -10.39 19.68 2.57
CA ASN A 89 -10.98 20.96 2.17
C ASN A 89 -9.96 22.00 1.70
N ALA A 90 -8.64 21.64 1.70
CA ALA A 90 -7.60 22.55 1.27
C ALA A 90 -7.67 22.78 -0.25
N THR A 91 -7.50 24.00 -0.67
CA THR A 91 -7.42 24.37 -2.09
C THR A 91 -6.04 24.04 -2.65
N GLU A 92 -5.92 23.86 -3.96
CA GLU A 92 -4.63 23.54 -4.61
C GLU A 92 -3.53 24.54 -4.28
N ILE A 93 -3.85 25.83 -4.24
CA ILE A 93 -2.90 26.91 -3.91
C ILE A 93 -2.38 26.81 -2.46
N GLU A 94 -3.16 26.24 -1.57
CA GLU A 94 -2.76 26.05 -0.16
C GLU A 94 -1.77 24.92 0.00
N TYR A 95 -1.96 23.78 -0.68
CA TYR A 95 -1.14 22.59 -0.47
C TYR A 95 -0.03 22.39 -1.51
N ALA A 96 -0.10 23.04 -2.69
CA ALA A 96 0.89 22.92 -3.75
C ALA A 96 1.35 24.28 -4.28
N GLU A 97 2.61 24.37 -4.64
CA GLU A 97 3.20 25.43 -5.44
C GLU A 97 3.47 24.89 -6.84
N GLY A 98 2.96 25.55 -7.86
CA GLY A 98 3.02 25.09 -9.25
C GLY A 98 1.73 24.41 -9.68
N PHE A 99 1.83 23.37 -10.52
CA PHE A 99 0.68 22.68 -11.09
C PHE A 99 0.47 21.33 -10.42
N SER A 100 -0.71 21.13 -9.83
CA SER A 100 -1.11 19.84 -9.22
C SER A 100 -1.38 18.74 -10.25
N THR A 101 -1.40 19.08 -11.54
CA THR A 101 -1.56 18.18 -12.67
C THR A 101 -0.43 18.31 -13.66
N GLY A 102 -0.08 17.22 -14.34
CA GLY A 102 0.97 17.22 -15.36
C GLY A 102 1.09 15.86 -16.06
N ASN A 103 2.07 15.74 -16.93
CA ASN A 103 2.34 14.52 -17.67
C ASN A 103 3.54 13.77 -17.09
N ILE A 104 3.56 12.44 -17.27
CA ILE A 104 4.73 11.62 -16.99
C ILE A 104 5.56 11.59 -18.27
N GLU A 105 6.73 12.24 -18.24
CA GLU A 105 7.60 12.36 -19.39
C GLU A 105 8.73 11.32 -19.39
N ASP A 106 9.12 10.85 -18.20
CA ASP A 106 10.17 9.83 -18.06
C ASP A 106 9.58 8.44 -18.33
N SER A 107 9.88 7.95 -19.53
CA SER A 107 9.43 6.64 -20.01
C SER A 107 10.51 5.97 -20.85
N SER A 108 10.77 4.69 -20.59
CA SER A 108 11.79 3.91 -21.25
C SER A 108 11.25 2.54 -21.64
N PRO A 109 11.38 2.12 -22.91
CA PRO A 109 10.99 0.77 -23.31
C PRO A 109 11.92 -0.26 -22.67
N SER A 110 11.40 -1.45 -22.38
CA SER A 110 12.21 -2.58 -21.92
C SER A 110 13.19 -3.05 -23.01
N ILE A 111 14.33 -3.53 -22.59
CA ILE A 111 15.42 -3.98 -23.47
C ILE A 111 15.81 -5.41 -23.09
N ASN A 112 15.98 -6.26 -24.08
CA ASN A 112 16.38 -7.67 -23.90
C ASN A 112 15.39 -8.51 -23.04
N THR A 113 14.13 -8.11 -22.95
CA THR A 113 13.09 -8.83 -22.22
C THR A 113 12.21 -9.65 -23.16
N TYR A 114 11.70 -10.79 -22.69
CA TYR A 114 10.73 -11.59 -23.43
C TYR A 114 9.32 -11.03 -23.31
N VAL A 115 8.99 -10.42 -22.17
CA VAL A 115 7.75 -9.69 -21.98
C VAL A 115 8.06 -8.21 -22.19
N PRO A 116 7.66 -7.60 -23.32
CA PRO A 116 7.91 -6.18 -23.54
C PRO A 116 7.05 -5.31 -22.64
N TYR A 117 7.61 -4.23 -22.13
CA TYR A 117 6.89 -3.20 -21.36
C TYR A 117 7.54 -1.83 -21.57
N THR A 118 6.82 -0.80 -21.18
CA THR A 118 7.38 0.55 -21.04
C THR A 118 7.45 0.90 -19.56
N HIS A 119 8.64 1.18 -19.05
CA HIS A 119 8.85 1.66 -17.68
C HIS A 119 8.55 3.15 -17.62
N HIS A 120 7.71 3.57 -16.68
CA HIS A 120 7.39 4.97 -16.42
C HIS A 120 7.82 5.35 -15.02
N SER A 121 8.42 6.53 -14.86
CA SER A 121 8.78 7.07 -13.55
C SER A 121 8.48 8.55 -13.42
N ILE A 122 8.20 8.99 -12.19
CA ILE A 122 8.03 10.39 -11.84
C ILE A 122 8.40 10.62 -10.38
N ARG A 123 8.96 11.78 -10.09
CA ARG A 123 9.36 12.19 -8.75
C ARG A 123 8.49 13.31 -8.23
N PHE A 124 8.24 13.30 -6.93
CA PHE A 124 7.52 14.36 -6.23
C PHE A 124 8.25 14.75 -4.95
N PRO A 125 8.53 16.05 -4.69
CA PRO A 125 8.31 17.19 -5.60
C PRO A 125 9.20 17.11 -6.85
N ASN A 126 8.82 17.90 -7.90
CA ASN A 126 9.58 18.03 -9.14
C ASN A 126 9.66 19.51 -9.58
N GLU A 127 10.11 19.75 -10.81
CA GLU A 127 10.24 21.12 -11.35
C GLU A 127 8.90 21.84 -11.49
N ASN A 128 7.80 21.10 -11.69
CA ASN A 128 6.47 21.64 -11.96
C ASN A 128 5.63 21.80 -10.69
N VAL A 129 5.93 21.04 -9.62
CA VAL A 129 5.13 21.06 -8.40
C VAL A 129 5.97 20.83 -7.15
N ARG A 130 5.67 21.62 -6.10
CA ARG A 130 6.23 21.45 -4.75
C ARG A 130 5.12 21.37 -3.71
N PHE A 131 5.33 20.58 -2.67
CA PHE A 131 4.42 20.54 -1.53
C PHE A 131 4.60 21.80 -0.67
N LYS A 132 3.51 22.41 -0.25
CA LYS A 132 3.49 23.57 0.68
C LYS A 132 2.99 23.21 2.06
N GLN A 133 2.26 22.12 2.17
CA GLN A 133 1.62 21.68 3.40
C GLN A 133 1.96 20.22 3.65
N SER A 134 2.19 19.88 4.91
CA SER A 134 2.29 18.49 5.33
C SER A 134 0.92 17.80 5.29
N GLY A 135 0.90 16.49 5.18
CA GLY A 135 -0.31 15.69 5.17
C GLY A 135 -0.24 14.48 4.28
N ASN A 136 -1.39 13.89 4.03
CA ASN A 136 -1.56 12.77 3.12
C ASN A 136 -1.83 13.28 1.70
N TYR A 137 -1.17 12.69 0.72
CA TYR A 137 -1.34 13.03 -0.68
C TYR A 137 -1.67 11.79 -1.50
N ALA A 138 -2.76 11.84 -2.24
CA ALA A 138 -3.07 10.87 -3.27
C ALA A 138 -2.52 11.36 -4.61
N ILE A 139 -1.72 10.52 -5.27
CA ILE A 139 -1.30 10.72 -6.64
C ILE A 139 -2.18 9.82 -7.50
N VAL A 140 -2.95 10.42 -8.39
CA VAL A 140 -3.83 9.73 -9.33
C VAL A 140 -3.17 9.77 -10.70
N ILE A 141 -2.91 8.61 -11.27
CA ILE A 141 -2.39 8.48 -12.63
C ILE A 141 -3.53 8.03 -13.55
N TYR A 142 -3.67 8.71 -14.67
CA TYR A 142 -4.71 8.44 -15.66
C TYR A 142 -4.15 8.46 -17.09
N THR A 143 -4.84 7.78 -17.99
CA THR A 143 -4.43 7.66 -19.39
C THR A 143 -5.12 8.73 -20.27
N ASN A 144 -4.49 9.07 -21.38
CA ASN A 144 -5.06 9.89 -22.46
C ASN A 144 -5.57 11.27 -22.02
N ASN A 145 -5.01 11.87 -20.97
CA ASN A 145 -5.50 13.11 -20.36
C ASN A 145 -6.98 13.06 -19.94
N ASP A 146 -7.51 11.87 -19.66
CA ASP A 146 -8.90 11.66 -19.24
C ASP A 146 -8.93 11.22 -17.78
N GLU A 147 -9.30 12.12 -16.87
CA GLU A 147 -9.39 11.85 -15.44
C GLU A 147 -10.39 10.73 -15.09
N GLN A 148 -11.26 10.30 -16.02
CA GLN A 148 -12.16 9.17 -15.81
C GLN A 148 -11.49 7.82 -16.08
N GLN A 149 -10.36 7.82 -16.80
CA GLN A 149 -9.58 6.63 -17.11
C GLN A 149 -8.41 6.49 -16.14
N VAL A 150 -8.72 6.30 -14.86
CA VAL A 150 -7.71 6.13 -13.82
C VAL A 150 -6.99 4.79 -14.02
N ALA A 151 -5.67 4.85 -14.20
CA ALA A 151 -4.80 3.68 -14.33
C ALA A 151 -4.36 3.15 -12.95
N LEU A 152 -3.95 4.03 -12.06
CA LEU A 152 -3.54 3.70 -10.70
C LEU A 152 -3.69 4.89 -9.75
N THR A 153 -3.67 4.59 -8.46
CA THR A 153 -3.53 5.58 -7.38
C THR A 153 -2.41 5.19 -6.44
N ALA A 154 -1.74 6.18 -5.86
CA ALA A 154 -0.65 5.98 -4.92
C ALA A 154 -0.74 6.93 -3.73
N ARG A 155 -0.48 6.42 -2.53
CA ARG A 155 -0.41 7.20 -1.30
C ARG A 155 1.00 7.69 -1.06
N VAL A 156 1.15 8.98 -0.75
CA VAL A 156 2.39 9.64 -0.37
C VAL A 156 2.15 10.43 0.90
N TYR A 157 3.13 10.46 1.79
CA TYR A 157 3.07 11.20 3.03
C TYR A 157 4.08 12.33 2.99
N VAL A 158 3.62 13.54 3.29
CA VAL A 158 4.48 14.72 3.46
C VAL A 158 4.48 15.06 4.94
N SER A 159 5.62 14.91 5.60
CA SER A 159 5.77 15.08 7.04
C SER A 159 6.46 16.40 7.41
N GLU A 160 6.19 16.86 8.61
CA GLU A 160 6.98 17.86 9.31
C GLU A 160 7.49 17.23 10.60
N ASN A 161 8.77 17.30 10.87
CA ASN A 161 9.39 16.71 12.08
C ASN A 161 9.10 17.52 13.36
N SER A 162 7.83 17.90 13.53
CA SER A 162 7.34 18.71 14.65
C SER A 162 6.99 17.89 15.89
N ILE A 163 7.03 16.56 15.78
CA ILE A 163 6.64 15.62 16.83
C ILE A 163 7.70 14.54 16.98
N THR A 164 8.06 14.23 18.23
CA THR A 164 8.86 13.04 18.54
C THR A 164 7.94 11.90 18.92
N ILE A 165 8.10 10.76 18.27
CA ILE A 165 7.33 9.54 18.53
C ILE A 165 8.28 8.47 19.05
N ASN A 166 7.99 7.95 20.26
CA ASN A 166 8.71 6.83 20.84
C ASN A 166 7.78 5.61 20.87
N GLY A 167 8.10 4.58 20.09
CA GLY A 167 7.37 3.33 20.06
C GLY A 167 8.10 2.22 20.80
N THR A 168 7.38 1.41 21.57
CA THR A 168 7.90 0.20 22.22
C THR A 168 6.99 -0.97 21.91
N VAL A 169 7.54 -2.06 21.37
CA VAL A 169 6.82 -3.29 21.07
C VAL A 169 7.17 -4.33 22.12
N SER A 170 6.16 -4.97 22.69
CA SER A 170 6.28 -6.02 23.72
C SER A 170 5.54 -7.28 23.31
N GLY A 171 6.16 -8.44 23.50
CA GLY A 171 5.47 -9.74 23.42
C GLY A 171 4.64 -10.08 24.66
N ILE A 172 4.68 -9.23 25.70
CA ILE A 172 3.76 -9.30 26.83
C ILE A 172 2.59 -8.41 26.50
N THR A 173 1.42 -9.00 26.29
CA THR A 173 0.21 -8.31 25.86
C THR A 173 -0.89 -8.46 26.90
N ASP A 174 -1.97 -7.69 26.76
CA ASP A 174 -3.14 -7.81 27.64
C ASP A 174 -3.93 -9.12 27.41
N ILE A 175 -3.61 -9.88 26.36
CA ILE A 175 -4.34 -11.11 25.98
C ILE A 175 -3.49 -12.37 26.06
N ASP A 176 -2.16 -12.26 25.89
CA ASP A 176 -1.25 -13.40 26.04
C ASP A 176 0.15 -12.98 26.53
N TYR A 177 0.96 -13.96 26.90
CA TYR A 177 2.32 -13.77 27.35
C TYR A 177 3.28 -14.49 26.39
N LYS A 178 3.95 -13.71 25.52
CA LYS A 178 4.99 -14.16 24.56
C LYS A 178 4.52 -15.36 23.72
N LYS A 179 3.31 -15.29 23.17
CA LYS A 179 2.74 -16.37 22.35
C LYS A 179 2.54 -15.90 20.91
N GLU A 180 1.33 -15.41 20.62
CA GLU A 180 0.87 -15.16 19.25
C GLU A 180 0.72 -13.68 18.93
N HIS A 181 0.87 -12.78 19.92
CA HIS A 181 0.64 -11.37 19.76
C HIS A 181 1.79 -10.50 20.25
N GLN A 182 1.81 -9.29 19.74
CA GLN A 182 2.66 -8.20 20.19
C GLN A 182 1.81 -6.95 20.44
N GLN A 183 2.15 -6.18 21.45
CA GLN A 183 1.46 -4.95 21.81
C GLN A 183 2.39 -3.76 21.68
N LEU A 184 1.91 -2.71 21.02
CA LEU A 184 2.61 -1.46 20.84
C LEU A 184 2.20 -0.48 21.91
N SER A 185 3.18 0.21 22.52
CA SER A 185 2.99 1.42 23.31
C SER A 185 3.63 2.60 22.59
N ILE A 186 2.99 3.76 22.61
CA ILE A 186 3.43 4.95 21.90
C ILE A 186 3.44 6.13 22.86
N ASP A 187 4.54 6.90 22.86
CA ASP A 187 4.62 8.22 23.46
C ASP A 187 4.79 9.27 22.37
N ILE A 188 3.95 10.29 22.38
CA ILE A 188 3.97 11.43 21.46
C ILE A 188 4.38 12.66 22.26
N ILE A 189 5.40 13.37 21.78
CA ILE A 189 5.94 14.58 22.40
C ILE A 189 6.03 15.67 21.32
N PRO A 190 5.14 16.67 21.32
CA PRO A 190 5.28 17.86 20.47
C PRO A 190 6.55 18.62 20.79
N ASN A 191 7.32 19.01 19.77
CA ASN A 191 8.63 19.62 19.96
C ASN A 191 8.55 21.12 20.31
N ASN A 192 7.85 21.91 19.50
CA ASN A 192 7.84 23.38 19.63
C ASN A 192 6.45 23.99 19.62
N PHE A 193 5.42 23.22 19.92
CA PHE A 193 4.05 23.68 19.97
C PHE A 193 3.23 22.94 21.05
N THR A 194 2.05 23.45 21.36
CA THR A 194 1.17 22.85 22.36
C THR A 194 -0.06 22.28 21.67
N ILE A 195 -0.39 21.04 22.00
CA ILE A 195 -1.64 20.42 21.58
C ILE A 195 -2.68 20.73 22.66
N HIS A 196 -3.70 21.52 22.32
CA HIS A 196 -4.69 21.97 23.29
C HIS A 196 -5.64 20.86 23.73
N ASN A 197 -6.09 20.03 22.80
CA ASN A 197 -6.97 18.89 23.10
C ASN A 197 -6.46 17.61 22.42
N PRO A 198 -5.56 16.85 23.07
CA PRO A 198 -4.98 15.63 22.51
C PRO A 198 -6.02 14.59 22.08
N TYR A 199 -7.18 14.55 22.73
CA TYR A 199 -8.24 13.58 22.41
C TYR A 199 -8.97 13.87 21.10
N ARG A 200 -8.92 15.11 20.63
CA ARG A 200 -9.57 15.56 19.38
C ARG A 200 -8.55 15.87 18.28
N ASP A 201 -7.46 16.54 18.67
CA ASP A 201 -6.54 17.17 17.73
C ASP A 201 -5.48 16.20 17.20
N ILE A 202 -5.30 15.05 17.88
CA ILE A 202 -4.38 13.98 17.43
C ILE A 202 -5.17 12.83 16.84
N LYS A 203 -4.72 12.38 15.66
CA LYS A 203 -5.15 11.13 15.04
C LYS A 203 -3.94 10.22 14.91
N VAL A 204 -3.95 9.11 15.62
CA VAL A 204 -2.91 8.09 15.55
C VAL A 204 -3.38 6.98 14.63
N ILE A 205 -2.56 6.67 13.64
CA ILE A 205 -2.73 5.57 12.70
C ILE A 205 -1.50 4.69 12.82
N VAL A 206 -1.71 3.39 13.01
CA VAL A 206 -0.64 2.41 13.17
C VAL A 206 -0.79 1.32 12.13
N GLN A 207 0.28 1.05 11.42
CA GLN A 207 0.40 -0.03 10.44
C GLN A 207 1.54 -0.96 10.85
N GLN A 208 1.31 -2.26 10.81
CA GLN A 208 2.36 -3.25 10.97
C GLN A 208 2.96 -3.55 9.59
N ASN A 209 4.28 -3.32 9.42
CA ASN A 209 5.00 -3.58 8.17
C ASN A 209 4.42 -2.86 6.95
N GLN A 210 3.83 -1.67 7.12
CA GLN A 210 3.13 -0.89 6.08
C GLN A 210 1.90 -1.59 5.47
N ARG A 211 1.38 -2.60 6.11
CA ARG A 211 0.16 -3.28 5.67
C ARG A 211 -1.05 -2.41 5.98
N MET A 212 -1.92 -2.26 4.99
CA MET A 212 -3.17 -1.51 5.14
C MET A 212 -4.31 -2.39 5.66
N ASP A 213 -4.23 -3.70 5.47
CA ASP A 213 -5.24 -4.67 5.89
C ASP A 213 -5.36 -4.79 7.41
N ASN A 214 -4.29 -4.49 8.15
CA ASN A 214 -4.28 -4.49 9.61
C ASN A 214 -4.04 -3.09 10.21
N GLU A 215 -4.33 -2.04 9.46
CA GLU A 215 -4.23 -0.66 9.93
C GLU A 215 -5.18 -0.40 11.11
N VAL A 216 -4.64 0.18 12.17
CA VAL A 216 -5.40 0.59 13.35
C VAL A 216 -5.50 2.10 13.40
N SER A 217 -6.71 2.60 13.46
CA SER A 217 -7.04 4.01 13.60
C SER A 217 -7.93 4.27 14.83
N ASN A 218 -8.24 5.52 15.11
CA ASN A 218 -9.13 5.93 16.21
C ASN A 218 -8.65 5.42 17.58
N VAL A 219 -7.35 5.49 17.82
CA VAL A 219 -6.74 5.19 19.12
C VAL A 219 -6.85 6.46 20.00
N VAL A 220 -7.26 6.29 21.25
CA VAL A 220 -7.45 7.39 22.19
C VAL A 220 -6.27 7.42 23.17
N PRO A 221 -5.73 8.60 23.53
CA PRO A 221 -4.67 8.69 24.54
C PRO A 221 -5.08 8.08 25.86
N SER A 222 -4.20 7.23 26.42
CA SER A 222 -4.42 6.63 27.76
C SER A 222 -4.04 7.58 28.86
N ILE A 223 -2.95 8.36 28.69
CA ILE A 223 -2.42 9.30 29.67
C ILE A 223 -1.95 10.56 28.95
N VAL A 224 -2.33 11.71 29.48
CA VAL A 224 -1.82 13.03 29.07
C VAL A 224 -1.14 13.67 30.28
N GLN A 225 0.17 13.86 30.22
CA GLN A 225 0.95 14.44 31.32
C GLN A 225 1.86 15.55 30.78
N GLY A 226 1.48 16.78 31.05
CA GLY A 226 2.17 17.95 30.49
C GLY A 226 2.14 17.91 28.97
N ASN A 227 3.33 17.90 28.34
CA ASN A 227 3.48 17.83 26.89
C ASN A 227 3.60 16.39 26.33
N LYS A 228 3.58 15.39 27.20
CA LYS A 228 3.69 13.98 26.82
C LYS A 228 2.31 13.33 26.73
N ILE A 229 2.03 12.69 25.61
CA ILE A 229 0.77 12.02 25.34
C ILE A 229 1.10 10.54 25.08
N SER A 230 0.55 9.64 25.92
CA SER A 230 0.88 8.24 25.94
C SER A 230 -0.29 7.36 25.56
N TYR A 231 -0.02 6.34 24.76
CA TYR A 231 -0.93 5.27 24.36
C TYR A 231 -0.33 3.96 24.88
N ILE A 232 -0.74 3.55 26.06
CA ILE A 232 -0.24 2.35 26.75
C ILE A 232 -1.39 1.48 27.19
N ASN A 233 -1.19 0.16 27.19
CA ASN A 233 -2.22 -0.83 27.51
C ASN A 233 -3.48 -0.69 26.64
N GLU A 234 -3.30 -0.23 25.40
CA GLU A 234 -4.39 -0.06 24.46
C GLU A 234 -4.59 -1.35 23.67
N ARG A 235 -5.74 -2.01 23.85
CA ARG A 235 -6.04 -3.29 23.20
C ARG A 235 -6.11 -3.22 21.69
N LYS A 236 -6.46 -2.05 21.14
CA LYS A 236 -6.43 -1.83 19.68
C LYS A 236 -5.01 -1.92 19.11
N LEU A 237 -3.99 -1.71 19.93
CA LEU A 237 -2.58 -1.78 19.54
C LEU A 237 -1.97 -3.16 19.76
N ILE A 238 -2.80 -4.20 19.83
CA ILE A 238 -2.36 -5.59 19.84
C ILE A 238 -2.45 -6.13 18.42
N PHE A 239 -1.32 -6.60 17.90
CA PHE A 239 -1.19 -7.16 16.56
C PHE A 239 -0.79 -8.63 16.66
N ALA A 240 -1.15 -9.43 15.65
CA ALA A 240 -0.57 -10.74 15.49
C ALA A 240 0.95 -10.62 15.33
N ALA A 241 1.73 -11.40 16.07
CA ALA A 241 3.18 -11.35 16.00
C ALA A 241 3.68 -11.81 14.62
N GLY A 242 3.03 -12.84 14.05
CA GLY A 242 3.38 -13.34 12.72
C GLY A 242 4.78 -13.95 12.64
N ASN A 243 5.17 -14.35 11.47
CA ASN A 243 6.53 -14.71 11.10
C ASN A 243 7.02 -13.78 10.00
N GLU A 244 8.31 -13.80 9.74
CA GLU A 244 8.91 -13.08 8.62
C GLU A 244 8.29 -13.52 7.29
N PHE A 245 8.21 -12.59 6.34
CA PHE A 245 7.80 -12.91 4.99
C PHE A 245 8.76 -13.89 4.33
N ARG A 246 8.21 -14.77 3.50
CA ARG A 246 9.02 -15.67 2.68
C ARG A 246 9.66 -14.89 1.57
N ASN A 247 10.96 -15.01 1.42
CA ASN A 247 11.73 -14.36 0.37
C ASN A 247 12.21 -15.37 -0.68
N PHE A 248 12.34 -14.93 -1.90
CA PHE A 248 12.99 -15.63 -3.00
C PHE A 248 13.66 -14.61 -3.91
N ASP A 249 14.62 -15.04 -4.70
CA ASP A 249 15.43 -14.18 -5.56
C ASP A 249 15.45 -14.73 -6.98
N LEU A 250 14.95 -13.95 -7.94
CA LEU A 250 14.88 -14.23 -9.36
C LEU A 250 15.81 -13.31 -10.18
N SER A 251 16.78 -12.66 -9.55
CA SER A 251 17.73 -11.77 -10.22
C SER A 251 18.61 -12.45 -11.26
N ALA A 252 18.66 -13.78 -11.26
CA ALA A 252 19.39 -14.59 -12.24
C ALA A 252 18.50 -15.70 -12.79
N THR A 253 18.41 -15.80 -14.11
CA THR A 253 17.63 -16.87 -14.79
C THR A 253 18.36 -18.20 -14.89
N ARG A 254 19.69 -18.19 -14.79
CA ARG A 254 20.56 -19.38 -14.99
C ARG A 254 21.05 -20.01 -13.70
N ILE A 255 20.92 -19.32 -12.59
CA ILE A 255 21.41 -19.77 -11.29
C ILE A 255 20.21 -19.85 -10.36
N LEU A 256 19.87 -21.06 -9.92
CA LEU A 256 18.80 -21.26 -8.95
C LEU A 256 19.23 -20.68 -7.59
N SER A 257 18.55 -19.66 -7.15
CA SER A 257 18.76 -19.08 -5.84
C SER A 257 18.05 -19.90 -4.74
N ARG A 258 18.28 -19.53 -3.49
CA ARG A 258 17.58 -20.12 -2.35
C ARG A 258 16.06 -20.08 -2.59
N ARG A 259 15.38 -21.21 -2.37
CA ARG A 259 13.93 -21.41 -2.50
C ARG A 259 13.37 -21.53 -3.92
N ILE A 260 14.21 -21.48 -4.94
CA ILE A 260 13.82 -21.77 -6.32
C ILE A 260 14.11 -23.25 -6.60
N GLU A 261 13.07 -24.01 -6.94
CA GLU A 261 13.20 -25.42 -7.33
C GLU A 261 13.60 -25.55 -8.80
N ASP A 262 12.93 -24.78 -9.65
CA ASP A 262 13.16 -24.79 -11.09
C ASP A 262 12.82 -23.44 -11.73
N ILE A 263 13.51 -23.12 -12.83
CA ILE A 263 13.17 -22.03 -13.74
C ILE A 263 13.04 -22.62 -15.14
N SER A 264 11.86 -22.60 -15.71
CA SER A 264 11.57 -23.07 -17.06
C SER A 264 11.09 -21.93 -17.94
N PHE A 265 11.32 -22.09 -19.25
CA PHE A 265 10.88 -21.14 -20.26
C PHE A 265 9.81 -21.79 -21.13
N VAL A 266 8.56 -21.38 -20.98
CA VAL A 266 7.40 -22.00 -21.63
C VAL A 266 6.59 -20.92 -22.33
N GLN A 267 6.25 -21.15 -23.60
CA GLN A 267 5.41 -20.22 -24.40
C GLN A 267 5.88 -18.75 -24.33
N THR A 268 7.19 -18.55 -24.49
CA THR A 268 7.85 -17.23 -24.48
C THR A 268 7.84 -16.48 -23.14
N GLN A 269 7.61 -17.17 -22.02
CA GLN A 269 7.59 -16.60 -20.68
C GLN A 269 8.36 -17.45 -19.68
N TYR A 270 8.96 -16.82 -18.68
CA TYR A 270 9.64 -17.50 -17.59
C TYR A 270 8.63 -17.98 -16.53
N HIS A 271 8.81 -19.22 -16.10
CA HIS A 271 8.09 -19.83 -14.98
C HIS A 271 9.09 -20.21 -13.90
N ALA A 272 8.91 -19.67 -12.70
CA ALA A 272 9.70 -20.01 -11.53
C ALA A 272 8.86 -20.88 -10.59
N LEU A 273 9.31 -22.10 -10.36
CA LEU A 273 8.72 -23.01 -9.38
C LEU A 273 9.46 -22.86 -8.07
N LEU A 274 8.77 -22.45 -7.03
CA LEU A 274 9.31 -22.36 -5.69
C LEU A 274 9.24 -23.73 -5.00
N TYR A 275 10.22 -24.04 -4.13
CA TYR A 275 10.07 -25.15 -3.23
C TYR A 275 8.79 -25.02 -2.40
N PRO A 276 8.05 -26.13 -2.17
CA PRO A 276 6.84 -26.09 -1.37
C PRO A 276 7.08 -25.48 0.02
N ASP A 277 6.19 -24.59 0.42
CA ASP A 277 6.24 -23.94 1.72
C ASP A 277 5.61 -24.79 2.81
N GLU A 278 6.20 -24.78 4.01
CA GLU A 278 5.64 -25.47 5.17
C GLU A 278 4.78 -24.53 6.03
N ILE A 279 3.77 -25.12 6.68
CA ILE A 279 2.98 -24.43 7.69
C ILE A 279 3.86 -24.21 8.92
N ARG A 280 4.17 -22.95 9.25
CA ARG A 280 5.08 -22.60 10.35
C ARG A 280 4.49 -22.69 11.75
N LYS A 281 3.22 -23.04 11.91
CA LYS A 281 2.47 -23.02 13.19
C LYS A 281 3.14 -23.81 14.33
N LYS A 282 4.01 -24.77 14.01
CA LYS A 282 4.69 -25.64 14.99
C LYS A 282 6.22 -25.60 14.91
N ALA A 283 6.77 -24.79 14.02
CA ALA A 283 8.21 -24.69 13.87
C ALA A 283 8.83 -23.82 14.96
N TRP A 284 10.07 -24.11 15.32
CA TRP A 284 10.85 -23.21 16.18
C TRP A 284 11.04 -21.88 15.44
N TYR A 285 10.84 -20.77 16.14
CA TYR A 285 11.11 -19.45 15.59
C TYR A 285 12.61 -19.34 15.25
N THR A 286 12.88 -19.00 14.02
CA THR A 286 14.22 -18.67 13.55
C THR A 286 14.13 -17.29 12.96
N GLN A 287 14.89 -16.36 13.50
CA GLN A 287 14.95 -15.01 12.93
C GLN A 287 15.62 -15.08 11.56
N ASP A 288 14.86 -14.68 10.54
CA ASP A 288 15.36 -14.48 9.17
C ASP A 288 15.18 -13.01 8.82
N TYR A 289 16.14 -12.44 8.10
CA TYR A 289 15.99 -11.07 7.61
C TYR A 289 15.16 -11.09 6.34
N ASP A 290 14.00 -10.46 6.41
CA ASP A 290 13.14 -10.27 5.26
C ASP A 290 13.04 -8.79 4.87
N ILE A 291 12.36 -8.52 3.78
CA ILE A 291 12.07 -7.17 3.29
C ILE A 291 10.60 -6.80 3.48
N ASN A 292 9.93 -7.42 4.44
CA ASN A 292 8.51 -7.24 4.75
C ASN A 292 7.58 -7.44 3.54
N GLY A 293 7.86 -8.45 2.70
CA GLY A 293 7.06 -8.77 1.53
C GLY A 293 7.19 -7.80 0.36
N ARG A 294 8.23 -6.96 0.36
CA ARG A 294 8.48 -5.99 -0.71
C ARG A 294 9.09 -6.61 -1.94
N ILE A 295 9.00 -5.89 -3.06
CA ILE A 295 9.67 -6.18 -4.32
C ILE A 295 10.91 -5.29 -4.43
N ILE A 296 12.03 -5.91 -4.79
CA ILE A 296 13.23 -5.22 -5.24
C ILE A 296 13.47 -5.68 -6.67
N VAL A 297 13.41 -4.76 -7.62
CA VAL A 297 13.80 -5.05 -9.01
C VAL A 297 15.31 -5.02 -9.08
N ASN A 298 15.89 -6.17 -9.42
CA ASN A 298 17.33 -6.35 -9.55
C ASN A 298 17.63 -7.44 -10.55
N ILE A 299 18.63 -7.24 -11.38
CA ILE A 299 19.11 -8.25 -12.32
C ILE A 299 20.62 -8.40 -12.22
N GLN A 300 21.10 -9.63 -12.22
CA GLN A 300 22.52 -9.90 -12.09
C GLN A 300 23.25 -9.55 -13.38
N GLY A 301 24.20 -8.62 -13.30
CA GLY A 301 25.10 -8.28 -14.40
C GLY A 301 24.77 -7.00 -15.15
N THR A 302 23.74 -6.27 -14.74
CA THR A 302 23.40 -4.94 -15.28
C THR A 302 23.14 -3.93 -14.18
N THR A 303 23.16 -2.65 -14.52
CA THR A 303 22.69 -1.54 -13.67
C THR A 303 21.31 -1.02 -14.11
N GLU A 304 20.84 -1.45 -15.28
CA GLU A 304 19.57 -1.03 -15.90
C GLU A 304 18.41 -1.94 -15.45
N ASN A 305 18.25 -2.07 -14.13
CA ASN A 305 17.32 -3.02 -13.54
C ASN A 305 15.85 -2.77 -13.96
N ASP A 306 15.46 -1.51 -14.11
CA ASP A 306 14.06 -1.14 -14.38
C ASP A 306 13.63 -1.38 -15.82
N THR A 307 14.58 -1.57 -16.77
CA THR A 307 14.27 -1.78 -18.18
C THR A 307 14.75 -3.13 -18.72
N GLU A 308 15.61 -3.85 -17.99
CA GLU A 308 16.14 -5.15 -18.43
C GLU A 308 15.59 -6.33 -17.60
N ALA A 309 14.83 -6.07 -16.52
CA ALA A 309 14.22 -7.13 -15.72
C ALA A 309 13.03 -7.75 -16.45
N ASP A 310 13.02 -9.07 -16.56
CA ASP A 310 11.92 -9.80 -17.21
C ASP A 310 10.83 -10.18 -16.20
N TYR A 311 9.63 -10.44 -16.70
CA TYR A 311 8.49 -10.89 -15.91
C TYR A 311 8.47 -12.41 -15.77
N PHE A 312 8.12 -12.90 -14.59
CA PHE A 312 8.02 -14.32 -14.27
C PHE A 312 6.62 -14.69 -13.80
N PHE A 313 6.13 -15.83 -14.22
CA PHE A 313 5.08 -16.55 -13.53
C PHE A 313 5.68 -17.31 -12.35
N VAL A 314 5.39 -16.87 -11.13
CA VAL A 314 5.91 -17.49 -9.90
C VAL A 314 4.87 -18.45 -9.35
N HIS A 315 5.25 -19.73 -9.21
CA HIS A 315 4.39 -20.78 -8.69
C HIS A 315 4.66 -21.04 -7.22
N PHE A 316 3.69 -20.68 -6.38
CA PHE A 316 3.71 -20.93 -4.94
C PHE A 316 2.92 -22.20 -4.63
N SER A 317 3.43 -23.01 -3.72
CA SER A 317 2.72 -24.17 -3.21
C SER A 317 2.82 -24.30 -1.70
N LEU A 318 1.69 -24.66 -1.06
CA LEU A 318 1.59 -24.87 0.38
C LEU A 318 0.94 -26.24 0.61
N PRO A 319 1.74 -27.32 0.82
CA PRO A 319 1.20 -28.63 1.15
C PRO A 319 0.39 -28.59 2.44
N SER A 320 -0.88 -28.92 2.36
CA SER A 320 -1.81 -28.85 3.48
C SER A 320 -3.00 -29.78 3.22
N THR A 321 -3.69 -30.20 4.27
CA THR A 321 -5.08 -30.64 4.13
C THR A 321 -5.95 -29.47 3.76
N LEU A 322 -7.08 -29.71 3.11
CA LEU A 322 -8.05 -28.66 2.81
C LEU A 322 -8.39 -27.89 4.10
N LEU A 323 -8.11 -26.60 4.09
CA LEU A 323 -8.40 -25.72 5.21
C LEU A 323 -9.85 -25.20 5.11
N PRO A 324 -10.51 -24.92 6.23
CA PRO A 324 -11.88 -24.37 6.23
C PRO A 324 -11.91 -22.89 5.81
N GLU A 325 -10.77 -22.22 5.87
CA GLU A 325 -10.61 -20.79 5.57
C GLU A 325 -9.77 -20.60 4.30
N ASP A 326 -9.99 -19.49 3.59
CA ASP A 326 -9.21 -19.14 2.43
C ASP A 326 -7.76 -18.80 2.82
N VAL A 327 -6.82 -19.20 1.97
CA VAL A 327 -5.40 -18.88 2.11
C VAL A 327 -5.04 -17.83 1.10
N TYR A 328 -4.47 -16.73 1.56
CA TYR A 328 -4.11 -15.59 0.72
C TYR A 328 -2.60 -15.51 0.54
N LEU A 329 -2.19 -15.21 -0.67
CA LEU A 329 -0.82 -14.84 -0.99
C LEU A 329 -0.68 -13.32 -0.94
N LEU A 330 0.11 -12.79 0.00
CA LEU A 330 0.23 -11.36 0.25
C LEU A 330 1.67 -10.87 0.08
N GLY A 331 1.81 -9.72 -0.55
CA GLY A 331 3.07 -9.02 -0.73
C GLY A 331 2.86 -7.66 -1.39
N GLN A 332 3.94 -6.93 -1.63
CA GLN A 332 3.85 -5.66 -2.35
C GLN A 332 3.31 -5.82 -3.78
N PHE A 333 3.50 -6.98 -4.41
CA PHE A 333 3.02 -7.26 -5.76
C PHE A 333 1.49 -7.20 -5.90
N ASN A 334 0.74 -7.35 -4.81
CA ASN A 334 -0.70 -7.16 -4.76
C ASN A 334 -1.12 -6.13 -3.70
N HIS A 335 -0.20 -5.24 -3.30
CA HIS A 335 -0.39 -4.20 -2.28
C HIS A 335 -0.98 -4.73 -0.96
N TYR A 336 -0.68 -6.00 -0.61
CA TYR A 336 -1.20 -6.73 0.56
C TYR A 336 -2.74 -6.82 0.60
N HIS A 337 -3.41 -6.74 -0.56
CA HIS A 337 -4.86 -6.85 -0.63
C HIS A 337 -5.33 -8.30 -0.54
N MET A 338 -6.30 -8.55 0.33
CA MET A 338 -7.00 -9.83 0.45
C MET A 338 -8.25 -9.79 -0.42
N ASP A 339 -8.11 -10.19 -1.67
CA ASP A 339 -9.21 -10.28 -2.63
C ASP A 339 -9.22 -11.64 -3.34
N SER A 340 -10.16 -11.84 -4.24
CA SER A 340 -10.30 -13.11 -4.98
C SER A 340 -9.10 -13.46 -5.85
N SER A 341 -8.28 -12.48 -6.24
CA SER A 341 -7.09 -12.70 -7.08
C SER A 341 -5.91 -13.23 -6.27
N SER A 342 -5.89 -12.95 -4.96
CA SER A 342 -4.84 -13.37 -4.03
C SER A 342 -5.11 -14.71 -3.32
N ILE A 343 -6.29 -15.33 -3.56
CA ILE A 343 -6.65 -16.62 -2.97
C ILE A 343 -5.86 -17.76 -3.64
N MET A 344 -5.15 -18.55 -2.83
CA MET A 344 -4.52 -19.79 -3.26
C MET A 344 -5.59 -20.87 -3.48
N LYS A 345 -5.57 -21.49 -4.66
CA LYS A 345 -6.52 -22.55 -5.01
C LYS A 345 -6.02 -23.92 -4.54
N TYR A 346 -6.86 -24.66 -3.82
CA TYR A 346 -6.50 -26.00 -3.39
C TYR A 346 -6.45 -26.97 -4.55
N ASN A 347 -5.32 -27.68 -4.71
CA ASN A 347 -5.15 -28.72 -5.70
C ASN A 347 -5.37 -30.10 -5.06
N TYR A 348 -6.48 -30.76 -5.40
CA TYR A 348 -6.87 -32.04 -4.83
C TYR A 348 -5.93 -33.19 -5.20
N GLU A 349 -5.28 -33.15 -6.38
CA GLU A 349 -4.35 -34.18 -6.84
C GLU A 349 -3.03 -34.09 -6.07
N LYS A 350 -2.49 -32.87 -5.93
CA LYS A 350 -1.23 -32.62 -5.24
C LYS A 350 -1.37 -32.45 -3.73
N ARG A 351 -2.61 -32.28 -3.24
CA ARG A 351 -2.92 -31.98 -1.83
C ARG A 351 -2.21 -30.72 -1.33
N CYS A 352 -2.28 -29.65 -2.07
CA CYS A 352 -1.66 -28.35 -1.74
C CYS A 352 -2.48 -27.16 -2.28
#